data_9ea1c457ca73789b36cfd333e9c3843a
#
_entry.id   9ea1c457ca73789b36cfd333e9c3843a
#
_cell.length_a   1.000
_cell.length_b   1.000
_cell.length_c   1.000
_cell.angle_alpha   90.00
_cell.angle_beta   90.00
_cell.angle_gamma   90.00
#
_symmetry.space_group_name_H-M   'P 1'
#
loop_
_entity.id
_entity.type
_entity.pdbx_description
1 polymer ?
#
loop_
_entity_poly.entity_id
_entity_poly.type
_entity_poly.pdbx_seq_one_letter_code
_entity_poly.pdbx_strand_id
1 'polypeptide(L)'
;MTLFGTLLPLNPDSTFFSPNPPSWPSSPAPALVSHLCLLLTAPLPSLMLLGPAEGFPGTSVSGPGRGDWRPGQPRRATPHDIATMQLCANKLDKKDFFGKSDPFLVFYRSNEDGTFTICHKTEVIKNTLNPVWQPFSIPVRALCNGDYDRTVKIDVYDWDRDGSHDFIGEFTTSYRELSKAQNQFTVYEVLNPRKKCKKKKYVNSGTVTLLSFSVDSEFTFVDYIKGGTQLNFTVAIDFTASNGNPLQPTSLHYMSPYQLSAYAMALKAVGEIIQDYDSDKLFPAYGFGAKLPPEGRISHQFPLNNNDEDPNCAGIEGVLESYFQSLRTVQLYGPTYFAPVINQVARAAAKISDGSQYYVLLIITDGVISDMTQTKEAIVSASSLPMSIIIVGVGPAMFEAMEELDGDDVRVSSRGRYAERDIVQFVPFRDYVDRSGNQVLSMARLAKDVLAEIPEQLLSYMRTRDIQPRPPPPVNPSLTPAQKQP
;
A
#
# COMPACT_ATOMS: atom_id res chain seq x y z
N MET A 1 -28.09 52.79 55.34
CA MET A 1 -26.80 53.34 55.82
C MET A 1 -25.81 53.15 54.69
N THR A 2 -25.47 54.24 54.08
CA THR A 2 -24.64 54.48 52.91
C THR A 2 -23.17 54.30 53.22
N LEU A 3 -22.37 53.70 52.32
CA LEU A 3 -20.97 54.05 52.17
C LEU A 3 -20.54 53.87 50.71
N PHE A 4 -20.21 55.00 50.12
CA PHE A 4 -19.55 55.21 48.85
C PHE A 4 -18.08 54.77 48.95
N GLY A 5 -17.54 54.08 47.93
CA GLY A 5 -16.13 53.77 47.73
C GLY A 5 -15.73 54.13 46.29
N THR A 6 -14.84 55.05 46.24
CA THR A 6 -14.30 55.85 45.14
C THR A 6 -13.66 55.04 44.00
N LEU A 7 -14.02 55.39 42.76
CA LEU A 7 -13.31 54.99 41.51
C LEU A 7 -12.00 55.78 41.36
N LEU A 8 -10.90 55.09 41.11
CA LEU A 8 -9.66 55.65 40.60
C LEU A 8 -9.52 55.35 39.11
N PRO A 9 -8.96 56.23 38.29
CA PRO A 9 -8.91 56.10 36.83
C PRO A 9 -7.80 55.18 36.39
N LEU A 10 -8.11 54.34 35.38
CA LEU A 10 -7.14 53.46 34.68
C LEU A 10 -6.26 54.29 33.74
N ASN A 11 -4.97 54.07 33.82
CA ASN A 11 -3.92 54.63 33.00
C ASN A 11 -3.87 53.89 31.62
N PRO A 12 -3.88 54.55 30.48
CA PRO A 12 -3.84 53.95 29.16
C PRO A 12 -2.41 53.93 28.61
N ASP A 13 -1.55 53.06 29.11
CA ASP A 13 -0.24 52.77 28.47
C ASP A 13 0.29 51.42 28.97
N SER A 14 -0.17 50.33 28.34
CA SER A 14 0.54 49.06 28.35
C SER A 14 0.53 48.49 26.94
N THR A 15 1.60 48.78 26.21
CA THR A 15 1.97 48.11 24.96
C THR A 15 2.19 46.63 25.23
N PHE A 16 1.27 45.79 24.76
CA PHE A 16 1.48 44.36 24.76
C PHE A 16 2.56 44.00 23.72
N PHE A 17 3.71 43.57 24.23
CA PHE A 17 4.71 42.85 23.45
C PHE A 17 4.12 41.52 22.99
N SER A 18 3.95 41.36 21.72
CA SER A 18 3.71 40.07 21.07
C SER A 18 5.03 39.26 21.10
N PRO A 19 5.07 38.08 21.73
CA PRO A 19 6.27 37.25 21.61
C PRO A 19 6.30 36.64 20.19
N ASN A 20 7.41 36.86 19.49
CA ASN A 20 7.72 36.14 18.24
C ASN A 20 7.62 34.63 18.49
N PRO A 21 7.03 33.84 17.55
CA PRO A 21 7.03 32.41 17.66
C PRO A 21 8.47 31.86 17.62
N PRO A 22 8.78 30.79 18.38
CA PRO A 22 10.09 30.19 18.36
C PRO A 22 10.42 29.66 16.97
N SER A 23 11.61 30.01 16.46
CA SER A 23 12.17 29.48 15.23
C SER A 23 12.50 27.99 15.42
N TRP A 24 11.84 27.13 14.69
CA TRP A 24 12.06 25.68 14.67
C TRP A 24 13.29 25.33 13.82
N PRO A 25 14.04 24.28 14.16
CA PRO A 25 15.14 23.81 13.30
C PRO A 25 14.59 23.23 12.00
N SER A 26 15.23 23.59 10.90
CA SER A 26 14.91 23.17 9.52
C SER A 26 14.93 21.66 9.34
N SER A 27 13.97 21.17 8.56
CA SER A 27 13.72 19.79 8.10
C SER A 27 14.95 18.92 7.85
N PRO A 28 14.87 17.61 8.12
CA PRO A 28 15.83 16.65 7.61
C PRO A 28 15.66 16.43 6.10
N ALA A 29 16.78 16.19 5.42
CA ALA A 29 16.98 16.17 3.98
C ALA A 29 16.17 15.07 3.22
N PRO A 30 16.02 15.20 1.88
CA PRO A 30 15.18 14.35 1.03
C PRO A 30 15.60 12.88 0.87
N ALA A 31 16.60 12.41 1.59
CA ALA A 31 17.14 11.05 1.49
C ALA A 31 16.25 9.95 2.10
N LEU A 32 15.25 10.30 2.93
CA LEU A 32 14.35 9.33 3.57
C LEU A 32 13.28 8.77 2.63
N VAL A 33 12.84 9.53 1.65
CA VAL A 33 11.75 9.13 0.73
C VAL A 33 12.16 7.99 -0.19
N SER A 34 13.40 7.97 -0.69
CA SER A 34 13.89 6.87 -1.52
C SER A 34 14.08 5.55 -0.76
N HIS A 35 14.32 5.60 0.55
CA HIS A 35 14.43 4.40 1.38
C HIS A 35 13.06 3.83 1.80
N LEU A 36 12.06 4.69 2.02
CA LEU A 36 10.71 4.24 2.38
C LEU A 36 9.97 3.58 1.19
N CYS A 37 10.15 4.09 -0.04
CA CYS A 37 9.63 3.41 -1.23
C CYS A 37 10.18 1.99 -1.41
N LEU A 38 11.42 1.73 -0.98
CA LEU A 38 12.03 0.40 -1.01
C LEU A 38 11.46 -0.53 0.08
N LEU A 39 11.02 0.01 1.21
CA LEU A 39 10.44 -0.78 2.31
C LEU A 39 9.02 -1.26 2.03
N LEU A 40 8.24 -0.52 1.22
CA LEU A 40 6.86 -0.85 0.88
C LEU A 40 6.72 -1.83 -0.31
N THR A 41 7.81 -2.16 -1.01
CA THR A 41 7.78 -3.01 -2.21
C THR A 41 8.52 -4.35 -2.07
N ALA A 42 9.09 -4.68 -0.90
CA ALA A 42 9.83 -5.92 -0.69
C ALA A 42 8.97 -6.98 -0.01
N PRO A 43 8.85 -8.20 -0.56
CA PRO A 43 8.38 -9.35 0.20
C PRO A 43 9.39 -9.66 1.31
N LEU A 44 8.91 -10.01 2.50
CA LEU A 44 9.71 -10.30 3.70
C LEU A 44 10.91 -11.22 3.39
N PRO A 45 12.16 -10.80 3.61
CA PRO A 45 13.29 -11.70 3.48
C PRO A 45 13.58 -12.42 4.80
N SER A 46 13.73 -13.74 4.72
CA SER A 46 14.44 -14.52 5.73
C SER A 46 15.84 -13.95 5.94
N LEU A 47 16.19 -13.73 7.19
CA LEU A 47 17.53 -13.28 7.61
C LEU A 47 18.63 -14.16 7.05
N MET A 48 19.58 -13.60 6.30
CA MET A 48 20.97 -14.05 6.27
C MET A 48 21.92 -12.86 6.13
N LEU A 49 22.87 -12.83 7.04
CA LEU A 49 24.01 -11.93 7.16
C LEU A 49 24.92 -11.99 5.92
N LEU A 50 25.28 -10.84 5.35
CA LEU A 50 26.48 -10.74 4.48
C LEU A 50 27.18 -9.39 4.70
N GLY A 51 28.49 -9.48 4.83
CA GLY A 51 29.43 -8.37 5.02
C GLY A 51 29.71 -7.55 3.74
N PRO A 52 30.56 -6.51 3.82
CA PRO A 52 30.68 -5.49 2.78
C PRO A 52 31.45 -5.97 1.55
N ALA A 53 30.96 -5.64 0.34
CA ALA A 53 31.64 -5.88 -0.92
C ALA A 53 32.13 -4.57 -1.54
N GLU A 54 33.37 -4.60 -1.94
CA GLU A 54 34.13 -3.54 -2.61
C GLU A 54 33.67 -3.26 -4.05
N GLY A 55 33.95 -2.04 -4.52
CA GLY A 55 33.49 -1.54 -5.81
C GLY A 55 34.16 -2.13 -7.03
N PHE A 56 33.45 -2.14 -8.16
CA PHE A 56 33.98 -2.35 -9.50
C PHE A 56 33.45 -1.28 -10.50
N PRO A 57 34.22 -0.98 -11.57
CA PRO A 57 34.08 0.22 -12.38
C PRO A 57 33.01 0.09 -13.47
N GLY A 58 32.46 1.25 -13.85
CA GLY A 58 31.35 1.38 -14.78
C GLY A 58 31.66 0.93 -16.22
N THR A 59 30.68 0.23 -16.79
CA THR A 59 30.51 0.09 -18.23
C THR A 59 29.17 0.73 -18.63
N SER A 60 29.25 1.67 -19.56
CA SER A 60 28.11 2.35 -20.15
C SER A 60 27.26 1.35 -20.96
N VAL A 61 26.02 1.12 -20.51
CA VAL A 61 25.02 0.40 -21.30
C VAL A 61 24.06 1.42 -21.91
N SER A 62 24.05 1.46 -23.24
CA SER A 62 23.10 2.21 -24.05
C SER A 62 21.67 1.75 -23.76
N GLY A 63 20.79 2.68 -23.34
CA GLY A 63 19.40 2.41 -23.05
C GLY A 63 18.61 2.00 -24.32
N PRO A 64 17.62 1.11 -24.18
CA PRO A 64 16.76 0.72 -25.29
C PRO A 64 15.81 1.84 -25.69
N GLY A 65 15.74 2.05 -27.03
CA GLY A 65 14.96 3.08 -27.68
C GLY A 65 13.45 2.95 -27.47
N ARG A 66 12.76 4.05 -27.74
CA ARG A 66 11.31 4.25 -27.71
C ARG A 66 10.60 3.12 -28.45
N GLY A 67 9.81 2.33 -27.72
CA GLY A 67 8.90 1.35 -28.30
C GLY A 67 7.58 2.00 -28.67
N ASP A 68 7.32 2.15 -29.97
CA ASP A 68 6.02 2.51 -30.52
C ASP A 68 4.98 1.44 -30.14
N TRP A 69 3.98 1.81 -29.36
CA TRP A 69 2.82 0.97 -29.10
C TRP A 69 1.90 1.01 -30.33
N ARG A 70 1.65 -0.16 -30.95
CA ARG A 70 0.64 -0.33 -32.00
C ARG A 70 -0.47 -1.25 -31.51
N PRO A 71 -1.76 -0.90 -31.66
CA PRO A 71 -2.87 -1.80 -31.33
C PRO A 71 -2.74 -3.11 -32.13
N GLY A 72 -2.77 -4.26 -31.43
CA GLY A 72 -2.69 -5.59 -32.04
C GLY A 72 -1.34 -6.32 -31.89
N GLN A 73 -0.31 -5.71 -31.29
CA GLN A 73 0.88 -6.46 -30.88
C GLN A 73 0.75 -6.99 -29.45
N PRO A 74 1.17 -8.23 -29.15
CA PRO A 74 1.19 -8.73 -27.79
C PRO A 74 2.04 -7.79 -26.92
N ARG A 75 1.46 -7.34 -25.80
CA ARG A 75 2.13 -6.48 -24.83
C ARG A 75 3.43 -7.15 -24.38
N ARG A 76 4.51 -6.39 -24.30
CA ARG A 76 5.75 -6.86 -23.69
C ARG A 76 5.47 -7.17 -22.22
N ALA A 77 5.64 -8.43 -21.80
CA ALA A 77 5.46 -8.83 -20.43
C ALA A 77 6.36 -8.00 -19.51
N THR A 78 5.85 -7.64 -18.33
CA THR A 78 6.60 -6.90 -17.32
C THR A 78 7.15 -7.85 -16.24
N PRO A 79 8.14 -7.44 -15.44
CA PRO A 79 8.64 -8.27 -14.33
C PRO A 79 7.56 -8.59 -13.27
N HIS A 80 6.47 -7.85 -13.26
CA HIS A 80 5.34 -8.01 -12.33
C HIS A 80 4.23 -8.91 -12.88
N ASP A 81 4.35 -9.37 -14.13
CA ASP A 81 3.36 -10.25 -14.73
C ASP A 81 3.43 -11.65 -14.10
N ILE A 82 2.25 -12.26 -13.97
CA ILE A 82 2.08 -13.64 -13.51
C ILE A 82 1.66 -14.49 -14.70
N ALA A 83 2.44 -15.52 -15.00
CA ALA A 83 2.10 -16.51 -15.99
C ALA A 83 1.32 -17.65 -15.34
N THR A 84 0.07 -17.84 -15.72
CA THR A 84 -0.78 -18.96 -15.30
C THR A 84 -0.83 -19.98 -16.42
N MET A 85 -0.57 -21.26 -16.08
CA MET A 85 -0.51 -22.33 -17.07
C MET A 85 -1.08 -23.63 -16.52
N GLN A 86 -1.56 -24.47 -17.45
CA GLN A 86 -1.96 -25.84 -17.17
C GLN A 86 -1.26 -26.80 -18.13
N LEU A 87 -0.76 -27.93 -17.60
CA LEU A 87 -0.09 -28.95 -18.38
C LEU A 87 -0.69 -30.33 -18.12
N CYS A 88 -0.52 -31.22 -19.11
CA CYS A 88 -0.75 -32.64 -18.94
C CYS A 88 0.40 -33.43 -19.56
N ALA A 89 0.50 -34.72 -19.25
CA ALA A 89 1.44 -35.60 -19.94
C ALA A 89 0.76 -36.84 -20.49
N ASN A 90 1.43 -37.48 -21.45
CA ASN A 90 0.92 -38.70 -22.08
C ASN A 90 2.04 -39.72 -22.28
N LYS A 91 1.75 -40.97 -21.94
CA LYS A 91 2.63 -42.13 -22.10
C LYS A 91 4.02 -41.91 -21.42
N LEU A 92 4.02 -41.37 -20.22
CA LEU A 92 5.26 -41.26 -19.43
C LEU A 92 5.82 -42.64 -19.15
N ASP A 93 7.16 -42.72 -19.09
CA ASP A 93 7.83 -43.95 -18.72
C ASP A 93 7.47 -44.39 -17.31
N LYS A 94 7.13 -45.66 -17.16
CA LYS A 94 6.90 -46.30 -15.85
C LYS A 94 8.25 -46.46 -15.13
N LYS A 95 8.29 -46.10 -13.82
CA LYS A 95 9.44 -46.23 -12.96
C LYS A 95 9.20 -47.21 -11.83
N ASP A 96 8.02 -47.19 -11.24
CA ASP A 96 7.63 -48.10 -10.18
C ASP A 96 7.60 -49.58 -10.63
N PHE A 97 8.08 -50.46 -9.76
CA PHE A 97 7.99 -51.89 -9.99
C PHE A 97 6.53 -52.38 -9.89
N PHE A 98 5.84 -51.90 -8.85
CA PHE A 98 4.40 -52.14 -8.64
C PHE A 98 3.62 -50.85 -8.85
N GLY A 99 2.56 -50.88 -9.70
CA GLY A 99 1.76 -49.70 -10.00
C GLY A 99 2.22 -48.93 -11.22
N LYS A 100 1.74 -47.69 -11.36
CA LYS A 100 2.20 -46.71 -12.34
C LYS A 100 2.96 -45.61 -11.58
N SER A 101 3.70 -44.79 -12.32
CA SER A 101 4.42 -43.68 -11.75
C SER A 101 3.51 -42.64 -11.08
N ASP A 102 4.07 -41.89 -10.15
CA ASP A 102 3.46 -40.76 -9.42
C ASP A 102 4.09 -39.43 -9.91
N PRO A 103 3.76 -38.96 -11.16
CA PRO A 103 4.53 -37.93 -11.83
C PRO A 103 4.28 -36.53 -11.25
N PHE A 104 5.36 -35.72 -11.22
CA PHE A 104 5.32 -34.28 -10.99
C PHE A 104 6.39 -33.56 -11.83
N LEU A 105 6.21 -32.26 -12.02
CA LEU A 105 7.11 -31.40 -12.80
C LEU A 105 7.91 -30.48 -11.87
N VAL A 106 9.18 -30.24 -12.24
CA VAL A 106 10.03 -29.24 -11.62
C VAL A 106 10.52 -28.28 -12.69
N PHE A 107 10.24 -27.02 -12.51
CA PHE A 107 10.63 -25.92 -13.42
C PHE A 107 11.92 -25.29 -12.92
N TYR A 108 12.87 -25.11 -13.81
CA TYR A 108 14.16 -24.48 -13.55
C TYR A 108 14.42 -23.35 -14.53
N ARG A 109 14.84 -22.21 -14.01
CA ARG A 109 15.39 -21.10 -14.79
C ARG A 109 16.90 -21.23 -14.91
N SER A 110 17.45 -21.08 -16.11
CA SER A 110 18.90 -20.97 -16.29
C SER A 110 19.42 -19.63 -15.74
N ASN A 111 20.56 -19.67 -15.06
CA ASN A 111 21.29 -18.50 -14.58
C ASN A 111 22.42 -18.14 -15.57
N GLU A 112 23.02 -16.97 -15.40
CA GLU A 112 24.10 -16.47 -16.27
C GLU A 112 25.40 -17.29 -16.13
N ASP A 113 25.61 -17.88 -14.96
CA ASP A 113 26.73 -18.78 -14.66
C ASP A 113 26.55 -20.24 -15.16
N GLY A 114 25.45 -20.50 -15.90
CA GLY A 114 25.10 -21.82 -16.39
C GLY A 114 24.44 -22.75 -15.37
N THR A 115 24.24 -22.31 -14.14
CA THR A 115 23.48 -23.06 -13.14
C THR A 115 21.97 -22.92 -13.36
N PHE A 116 21.18 -23.67 -12.59
CA PHE A 116 19.73 -23.64 -12.65
C PHE A 116 19.11 -23.37 -11.28
N THR A 117 18.09 -22.48 -11.24
CA THR A 117 17.30 -22.19 -10.04
C THR A 117 15.90 -22.74 -10.19
N ILE A 118 15.39 -23.45 -9.18
CA ILE A 118 14.01 -23.94 -9.16
C ILE A 118 13.06 -22.74 -9.08
N CYS A 119 12.10 -22.67 -10.02
CA CYS A 119 11.05 -21.66 -10.06
C CYS A 119 9.72 -22.17 -9.52
N HIS A 120 9.42 -23.46 -9.78
CA HIS A 120 8.14 -24.06 -9.40
C HIS A 120 8.25 -25.58 -9.35
N LYS A 121 7.38 -26.22 -8.53
CA LYS A 121 7.10 -27.66 -8.53
C LYS A 121 5.59 -27.83 -8.53
N THR A 122 5.10 -28.72 -9.40
CA THR A 122 3.68 -29.07 -9.41
C THR A 122 3.35 -30.04 -8.26
N GLU A 123 2.08 -30.27 -8.04
CA GLU A 123 1.59 -31.36 -7.22
C GLU A 123 1.92 -32.73 -7.85
N VAL A 124 1.92 -33.76 -7.03
CA VAL A 124 2.14 -35.15 -7.43
C VAL A 124 0.81 -35.82 -7.79
N ILE A 125 0.68 -36.31 -9.01
CA ILE A 125 -0.52 -37.05 -9.43
C ILE A 125 -0.25 -38.55 -9.28
N LYS A 126 -1.00 -39.19 -8.40
CA LYS A 126 -0.74 -40.60 -8.02
C LYS A 126 -1.15 -41.60 -9.08
N ASN A 127 -0.34 -42.65 -9.26
CA ASN A 127 -0.60 -43.88 -10.00
C ASN A 127 -1.09 -43.67 -11.46
N THR A 128 -0.39 -42.81 -12.22
CA THR A 128 -0.75 -42.52 -13.62
C THR A 128 0.47 -42.29 -14.51
N LEU A 129 0.35 -42.65 -15.78
CA LEU A 129 1.31 -42.29 -16.84
C LEU A 129 0.80 -41.18 -17.75
N ASN A 130 -0.43 -40.68 -17.46
CA ASN A 130 -1.08 -39.61 -18.20
C ASN A 130 -1.67 -38.59 -17.21
N PRO A 131 -0.84 -37.90 -16.43
CA PRO A 131 -1.31 -36.91 -15.46
C PRO A 131 -1.90 -35.68 -16.13
N VAL A 132 -2.86 -35.04 -15.46
CA VAL A 132 -3.28 -33.66 -15.74
C VAL A 132 -3.07 -32.90 -14.44
N TRP A 133 -2.14 -31.95 -14.44
CA TRP A 133 -1.87 -31.11 -13.28
C TRP A 133 -2.87 -29.97 -13.20
N GLN A 134 -3.16 -29.50 -11.97
CA GLN A 134 -3.99 -28.33 -11.78
C GLN A 134 -3.33 -27.08 -12.38
N PRO A 135 -4.11 -26.08 -12.82
CA PRO A 135 -3.55 -24.79 -13.21
C PRO A 135 -2.72 -24.20 -12.06
N PHE A 136 -1.55 -23.68 -12.39
CA PHE A 136 -0.66 -23.01 -11.42
C PHE A 136 -0.07 -21.74 -12.01
N SER A 137 0.36 -20.84 -11.13
CA SER A 137 0.88 -19.53 -11.50
C SER A 137 2.36 -19.38 -11.09
N ILE A 138 3.16 -18.79 -11.99
CA ILE A 138 4.58 -18.47 -11.73
C ILE A 138 4.80 -17.00 -12.08
N PRO A 139 5.38 -16.17 -11.19
CA PRO A 139 5.80 -14.81 -11.54
C PRO A 139 6.76 -14.85 -12.75
N VAL A 140 6.51 -14.03 -13.77
CA VAL A 140 7.34 -13.99 -14.99
C VAL A 140 8.81 -13.67 -14.63
N ARG A 141 9.02 -12.85 -13.59
CA ARG A 141 10.36 -12.58 -13.04
C ARG A 141 11.06 -13.85 -12.54
N ALA A 142 10.33 -14.74 -11.86
CA ALA A 142 10.90 -16.02 -11.41
C ALA A 142 11.21 -16.94 -12.58
N LEU A 143 10.37 -16.92 -13.62
CA LEU A 143 10.48 -17.79 -14.79
C LEU A 143 11.64 -17.40 -15.72
N CYS A 144 11.85 -16.10 -16.01
CA CYS A 144 12.82 -15.66 -17.00
C CYS A 144 13.67 -14.44 -16.62
N ASN A 145 13.40 -13.79 -15.48
CA ASN A 145 14.12 -12.59 -14.98
C ASN A 145 14.26 -11.46 -16.04
N GLY A 146 13.19 -11.23 -16.83
CA GLY A 146 13.16 -10.19 -17.85
C GLY A 146 13.75 -10.57 -19.22
N ASP A 147 14.48 -11.67 -19.31
CA ASP A 147 14.97 -12.25 -20.57
C ASP A 147 14.00 -13.33 -21.07
N TYR A 148 13.10 -12.95 -21.98
CA TYR A 148 12.01 -13.82 -22.49
C TYR A 148 12.50 -15.02 -23.29
N ASP A 149 13.73 -15.02 -23.77
CA ASP A 149 14.37 -16.12 -24.48
C ASP A 149 15.21 -17.03 -23.54
N ARG A 150 15.29 -16.67 -22.27
CA ARG A 150 16.00 -17.45 -21.24
C ARG A 150 15.45 -18.87 -21.19
N THR A 151 16.39 -19.82 -21.15
CA THR A 151 16.03 -21.24 -21.09
C THR A 151 15.33 -21.57 -19.79
N VAL A 152 14.13 -22.14 -19.92
CA VAL A 152 13.38 -22.78 -18.84
C VAL A 152 13.46 -24.29 -19.08
N LYS A 153 14.13 -24.99 -18.16
CA LYS A 153 14.22 -26.47 -18.18
C LYS A 153 13.13 -27.02 -17.29
N ILE A 154 12.45 -28.07 -17.77
CA ILE A 154 11.39 -28.77 -17.04
C ILE A 154 11.74 -30.24 -16.94
N ASP A 155 11.97 -30.68 -15.70
CA ASP A 155 12.26 -32.07 -15.38
C ASP A 155 10.96 -32.77 -14.97
N VAL A 156 10.77 -33.99 -15.43
CA VAL A 156 9.66 -34.88 -15.07
C VAL A 156 10.21 -35.96 -14.15
N TYR A 157 9.66 -36.06 -12.95
CA TYR A 157 10.05 -37.05 -11.95
C TYR A 157 8.87 -37.95 -11.58
N ASP A 158 9.21 -39.16 -11.16
CA ASP A 158 8.36 -40.05 -10.40
C ASP A 158 8.63 -39.86 -8.91
N TRP A 159 7.59 -39.65 -8.13
CA TRP A 159 7.70 -39.34 -6.70
C TRP A 159 7.87 -40.60 -5.87
N ASP A 160 8.90 -40.60 -5.03
CA ASP A 160 9.17 -41.66 -4.05
C ASP A 160 9.09 -41.15 -2.63
N ARG A 161 8.57 -42.00 -1.73
CA ARG A 161 8.30 -41.65 -0.34
C ARG A 161 9.59 -41.37 0.47
N ASP A 162 10.70 -41.94 0.06
CA ASP A 162 12.04 -41.76 0.70
C ASP A 162 12.76 -40.50 0.25
N GLY A 163 12.17 -39.75 -0.70
CA GLY A 163 12.72 -38.50 -1.25
C GLY A 163 13.73 -38.72 -2.41
N SER A 164 14.07 -39.94 -2.77
CA SER A 164 14.93 -40.27 -3.92
C SER A 164 14.09 -40.40 -5.21
N HIS A 165 13.55 -39.29 -5.70
CA HIS A 165 12.64 -39.28 -6.85
C HIS A 165 13.31 -39.76 -8.13
N ASP A 166 12.66 -40.65 -8.85
CA ASP A 166 13.16 -41.23 -10.09
C ASP A 166 12.95 -40.27 -11.29
N PHE A 167 14.07 -39.89 -11.92
CA PHE A 167 14.06 -39.03 -13.09
C PHE A 167 13.50 -39.75 -14.33
N ILE A 168 12.37 -39.27 -14.87
CA ILE A 168 11.74 -39.78 -16.10
C ILE A 168 12.43 -39.19 -17.33
N GLY A 169 12.59 -37.86 -17.36
CA GLY A 169 13.23 -37.13 -18.46
C GLY A 169 13.02 -35.62 -18.32
N GLU A 170 13.48 -34.87 -19.33
CA GLU A 170 13.46 -33.41 -19.35
C GLU A 170 13.10 -32.86 -20.73
N PHE A 171 12.71 -31.61 -20.75
CA PHE A 171 12.62 -30.80 -21.97
C PHE A 171 12.92 -29.34 -21.63
N THR A 172 13.21 -28.54 -22.65
CA THR A 172 13.48 -27.11 -22.50
C THR A 172 12.50 -26.28 -23.30
N THR A 173 12.20 -25.09 -22.80
CA THR A 173 11.37 -24.09 -23.45
C THR A 173 11.85 -22.69 -23.05
N SER A 174 11.11 -21.65 -23.39
CA SER A 174 11.32 -20.28 -22.91
C SER A 174 9.96 -19.61 -22.66
N TYR A 175 9.97 -18.48 -21.93
CA TYR A 175 8.75 -17.69 -21.79
C TYR A 175 8.13 -17.32 -23.15
N ARG A 176 8.97 -16.95 -24.13
CA ARG A 176 8.53 -16.62 -25.50
C ARG A 176 7.82 -17.80 -26.19
N GLU A 177 8.34 -19.01 -26.00
CA GLU A 177 7.71 -20.22 -26.57
C GLU A 177 6.40 -20.55 -25.86
N LEU A 178 6.38 -20.48 -24.54
CA LEU A 178 5.15 -20.71 -23.74
C LEU A 178 4.06 -19.70 -24.11
N SER A 179 4.40 -18.42 -24.29
CA SER A 179 3.44 -17.36 -24.63
C SER A 179 2.81 -17.50 -26.02
N LYS A 180 3.46 -18.19 -26.96
CA LYS A 180 2.87 -18.50 -28.28
C LYS A 180 1.71 -19.50 -28.20
N ALA A 181 1.66 -20.29 -27.13
CA ALA A 181 0.65 -21.32 -26.91
C ALA A 181 -0.73 -20.79 -26.48
N GLN A 182 -0.95 -19.46 -26.42
CA GLN A 182 -2.25 -18.88 -26.06
C GLN A 182 -3.41 -19.34 -26.96
N ASN A 183 -3.10 -19.78 -28.18
CA ASN A 183 -4.11 -20.22 -29.16
C ASN A 183 -3.90 -21.64 -29.71
N GLN A 184 -2.89 -22.38 -29.22
CA GLN A 184 -2.55 -23.72 -29.72
C GLN A 184 -1.95 -24.58 -28.60
N PHE A 185 -2.32 -25.87 -28.59
CA PHE A 185 -1.65 -26.82 -27.70
C PHE A 185 -0.23 -27.06 -28.19
N THR A 186 0.75 -26.85 -27.29
CA THR A 186 2.17 -27.12 -27.58
C THR A 186 2.58 -28.42 -26.92
N VAL A 187 3.13 -29.35 -27.71
CA VAL A 187 3.56 -30.66 -27.25
C VAL A 187 5.10 -30.70 -27.18
N TYR A 188 5.62 -31.08 -26.03
CA TYR A 188 7.05 -31.26 -25.78
C TYR A 188 7.39 -32.75 -25.63
N GLU A 189 8.46 -33.22 -26.28
CA GLU A 189 8.98 -34.56 -26.06
C GLU A 189 9.83 -34.59 -24.78
N VAL A 190 9.52 -35.52 -23.88
CA VAL A 190 10.29 -35.75 -22.67
C VAL A 190 11.48 -36.65 -23.01
N LEU A 191 12.67 -36.11 -22.93
CA LEU A 191 13.91 -36.81 -23.29
C LEU A 191 14.71 -37.23 -22.05
N ASN A 192 15.10 -38.47 -22.00
CA ASN A 192 16.04 -38.95 -20.95
C ASN A 192 17.44 -39.09 -21.55
N PRO A 193 18.40 -38.21 -21.20
CA PRO A 193 19.73 -38.20 -21.79
C PRO A 193 20.46 -39.55 -21.62
N ARG A 194 20.28 -40.19 -20.44
CA ARG A 194 20.89 -41.48 -20.15
C ARG A 194 20.36 -42.61 -21.04
N LYS A 195 19.03 -42.60 -21.36
CA LYS A 195 18.41 -43.58 -22.25
C LYS A 195 18.79 -43.31 -23.70
N LYS A 196 18.84 -42.03 -24.11
CA LYS A 196 19.24 -41.60 -25.45
C LYS A 196 20.68 -42.09 -25.79
N CYS A 197 21.61 -42.02 -24.85
CA CYS A 197 22.98 -42.50 -25.03
C CYS A 197 23.07 -44.03 -25.10
N LYS A 198 22.21 -44.77 -24.37
CA LYS A 198 22.29 -46.21 -24.23
C LYS A 198 21.50 -47.00 -25.29
N LYS A 199 20.43 -46.46 -25.86
CA LYS A 199 19.51 -47.18 -26.72
C LYS A 199 19.41 -46.51 -28.09
N LYS A 200 19.93 -47.17 -29.17
CA LYS A 200 19.87 -46.67 -30.56
C LYS A 200 18.43 -46.40 -31.11
N LYS A 201 17.41 -47.08 -30.58
CA LYS A 201 16.01 -46.96 -30.99
C LYS A 201 15.17 -46.14 -29.95
N TYR A 202 15.80 -45.37 -29.05
CA TYR A 202 15.08 -44.56 -28.11
C TYR A 202 14.46 -43.33 -28.82
N VAL A 203 13.17 -43.09 -28.61
CA VAL A 203 12.44 -41.94 -29.16
C VAL A 203 12.30 -40.89 -28.03
N ASN A 204 11.44 -41.15 -27.06
CA ASN A 204 11.20 -40.29 -25.91
C ASN A 204 10.72 -41.11 -24.71
N SER A 205 10.55 -40.45 -23.57
CA SER A 205 10.01 -41.01 -22.32
C SER A 205 8.57 -40.57 -22.05
N GLY A 206 7.82 -40.21 -23.09
CA GLY A 206 6.51 -39.65 -23.08
C GLY A 206 6.49 -38.21 -23.58
N THR A 207 5.35 -37.56 -23.54
CA THR A 207 5.15 -36.17 -23.98
C THR A 207 4.48 -35.35 -22.88
N VAL A 208 4.81 -34.06 -22.80
CA VAL A 208 4.10 -33.06 -21.99
C VAL A 208 3.42 -32.07 -22.93
N THR A 209 2.17 -31.76 -22.67
CA THR A 209 1.39 -30.83 -23.48
C THR A 209 1.00 -29.63 -22.62
N LEU A 210 1.27 -28.44 -23.11
CA LEU A 210 0.76 -27.18 -22.54
C LEU A 210 -0.68 -27.00 -23.02
N LEU A 211 -1.64 -27.07 -22.07
CA LEU A 211 -3.08 -26.98 -22.33
C LEU A 211 -3.57 -25.54 -22.37
N SER A 212 -3.05 -24.71 -21.48
CA SER A 212 -3.40 -23.29 -21.42
C SER A 212 -2.21 -22.47 -20.92
N PHE A 213 -2.13 -21.23 -21.39
CA PHE A 213 -1.17 -20.25 -20.93
C PHE A 213 -1.84 -18.87 -20.98
N SER A 214 -1.87 -18.16 -19.86
CA SER A 214 -2.30 -16.77 -19.76
C SER A 214 -1.27 -15.96 -18.99
N VAL A 215 -1.27 -14.66 -19.21
CA VAL A 215 -0.43 -13.72 -18.47
C VAL A 215 -1.33 -12.63 -17.92
N ASP A 216 -1.36 -12.55 -16.62
CA ASP A 216 -2.06 -11.51 -15.89
C ASP A 216 -1.03 -10.49 -15.42
N SER A 217 -1.26 -9.22 -15.74
CA SER A 217 -0.37 -8.13 -15.31
C SER A 217 -0.77 -7.70 -13.92
N GLU A 218 0.03 -8.01 -12.92
CA GLU A 218 -0.09 -7.38 -11.61
C GLU A 218 0.60 -6.01 -11.66
N PHE A 219 -0.20 -4.97 -11.69
CA PHE A 219 0.30 -3.63 -11.48
C PHE A 219 0.55 -3.38 -10.00
N THR A 220 1.66 -2.73 -9.70
CA THR A 220 2.00 -2.33 -8.33
C THR A 220 1.45 -0.94 -8.01
N PHE A 221 1.35 -0.62 -6.73
CA PHE A 221 1.03 0.73 -6.28
C PHE A 221 1.92 1.79 -6.94
N VAL A 222 3.22 1.50 -7.06
CA VAL A 222 4.20 2.40 -7.70
C VAL A 222 3.90 2.64 -9.18
N ASP A 223 3.35 1.65 -9.90
CA ASP A 223 2.98 1.83 -11.31
C ASP A 223 1.83 2.84 -11.47
N TYR A 224 0.85 2.82 -10.55
CA TYR A 224 -0.24 3.81 -10.54
C TYR A 224 0.27 5.21 -10.19
N ILE A 225 1.09 5.35 -9.15
CA ILE A 225 1.65 6.65 -8.76
C ILE A 225 2.53 7.22 -9.89
N LYS A 226 3.42 6.40 -10.49
CA LYS A 226 4.23 6.81 -11.66
C LYS A 226 3.38 7.10 -12.89
N GLY A 227 2.23 6.45 -13.01
CA GLY A 227 1.24 6.69 -14.05
C GLY A 227 0.41 7.96 -13.84
N GLY A 228 0.63 8.68 -12.73
CA GLY A 228 -0.01 9.97 -12.43
C GLY A 228 -1.28 9.87 -11.58
N THR A 229 -1.53 8.72 -10.92
CA THR A 229 -2.56 8.66 -9.88
C THR A 229 -2.14 9.53 -8.70
N GLN A 230 -2.99 10.49 -8.32
CA GLN A 230 -2.75 11.42 -7.21
C GLN A 230 -3.42 10.90 -5.95
N LEU A 231 -2.72 11.00 -4.81
CA LEU A 231 -3.29 10.78 -3.49
C LEU A 231 -3.70 12.12 -2.91
N ASN A 232 -4.96 12.25 -2.48
CA ASN A 232 -5.52 13.45 -1.87
C ASN A 232 -5.87 13.14 -0.42
N PHE A 233 -5.18 13.76 0.52
CA PHE A 233 -5.41 13.55 1.94
C PHE A 233 -6.34 14.62 2.51
N THR A 234 -7.33 14.16 3.28
CA THR A 234 -8.22 15.01 4.09
C THR A 234 -8.01 14.70 5.56
N VAL A 235 -7.92 15.72 6.40
CA VAL A 235 -7.72 15.56 7.84
C VAL A 235 -9.02 15.88 8.58
N ALA A 236 -9.41 15.05 9.55
CA ALA A 236 -10.55 15.27 10.45
C ALA A 236 -10.12 15.10 11.90
N ILE A 237 -10.37 16.10 12.73
CA ILE A 237 -9.94 16.14 14.13
C ILE A 237 -11.16 16.18 15.06
N ASP A 238 -11.10 15.36 16.09
CA ASP A 238 -12.13 15.24 17.12
C ASP A 238 -12.06 16.41 18.11
N PHE A 239 -13.12 17.24 18.17
CA PHE A 239 -13.29 18.36 19.10
C PHE A 239 -14.37 18.07 20.14
N THR A 240 -14.56 16.82 20.53
CA THR A 240 -15.57 16.46 21.54
C THR A 240 -15.07 16.70 22.96
N ALA A 241 -16.01 16.87 23.89
CA ALA A 241 -15.73 17.21 25.28
C ALA A 241 -15.02 16.08 26.06
N SER A 242 -15.09 14.84 25.59
CA SER A 242 -14.34 13.69 26.15
C SER A 242 -12.84 13.92 26.17
N ASN A 243 -12.31 14.73 25.25
CA ASN A 243 -10.91 15.10 25.15
C ASN A 243 -10.45 16.06 26.29
N GLY A 244 -11.38 16.58 27.08
CA GLY A 244 -11.08 17.49 28.20
C GLY A 244 -10.93 18.97 27.76
N ASN A 245 -10.93 19.86 28.73
CA ASN A 245 -10.78 21.30 28.47
C ASN A 245 -9.34 21.63 28.04
N PRO A 246 -9.12 22.26 26.86
CA PRO A 246 -7.76 22.59 26.36
C PRO A 246 -6.90 23.47 27.29
N LEU A 247 -7.48 24.13 28.26
CA LEU A 247 -6.78 24.91 29.27
C LEU A 247 -6.27 24.06 30.46
N GLN A 248 -6.69 22.81 30.56
CA GLN A 248 -6.31 21.90 31.63
C GLN A 248 -5.21 20.93 31.18
N PRO A 249 -4.17 20.71 32.01
CA PRO A 249 -3.06 19.79 31.64
C PRO A 249 -3.47 18.34 31.37
N THR A 250 -4.65 17.94 31.81
CA THR A 250 -5.21 16.59 31.60
C THR A 250 -5.92 16.44 30.27
N SER A 251 -6.13 17.53 29.52
CA SER A 251 -6.76 17.48 28.21
C SER A 251 -5.82 16.88 27.14
N LEU A 252 -6.37 16.06 26.24
CA LEU A 252 -5.65 15.59 25.06
C LEU A 252 -5.36 16.72 24.05
N HIS A 253 -6.07 17.85 24.16
CA HIS A 253 -5.83 19.10 23.41
C HIS A 253 -5.08 20.17 24.22
N TYR A 254 -4.40 19.82 25.31
CA TYR A 254 -3.80 20.82 26.17
C TYR A 254 -2.86 21.78 25.43
N MET A 255 -3.19 23.06 25.47
CA MET A 255 -2.42 24.15 24.85
C MET A 255 -1.26 24.59 25.76
N SER A 256 -0.21 23.77 25.81
CA SER A 256 1.03 24.09 26.53
C SER A 256 1.92 25.02 25.70
N PRO A 257 2.57 26.04 26.31
CA PRO A 257 3.58 26.84 25.62
C PRO A 257 4.91 26.10 25.40
N TYR A 258 5.09 24.91 26.00
CA TYR A 258 6.36 24.21 26.01
C TYR A 258 6.37 22.87 25.27
N GLN A 259 5.20 22.28 25.04
CA GLN A 259 5.10 20.95 24.41
C GLN A 259 3.81 20.82 23.59
N LEU A 260 3.83 19.97 22.58
CA LEU A 260 2.64 19.65 21.79
C LEU A 260 1.65 18.81 22.60
N SER A 261 0.35 19.02 22.38
CA SER A 261 -0.69 18.13 22.88
C SER A 261 -0.63 16.76 22.18
N ALA A 262 -1.31 15.75 22.74
CA ALA A 262 -1.38 14.42 22.12
C ALA A 262 -1.91 14.50 20.67
N TYR A 263 -2.95 15.30 20.43
CA TYR A 263 -3.49 15.54 19.08
C TYR A 263 -2.49 16.27 18.17
N ALA A 264 -1.87 17.34 18.65
CA ALA A 264 -0.89 18.08 17.85
C ALA A 264 0.33 17.21 17.49
N MET A 265 0.75 16.34 18.41
CA MET A 265 1.86 15.41 18.17
C MET A 265 1.47 14.34 17.14
N ALA A 266 0.29 13.74 17.26
CA ALA A 266 -0.22 12.76 16.30
C ALA A 266 -0.39 13.39 14.92
N LEU A 267 -1.05 14.57 14.86
CA LEU A 267 -1.23 15.33 13.62
C LEU A 267 0.10 15.65 12.94
N LYS A 268 1.09 16.15 13.71
CA LYS A 268 2.42 16.46 13.17
C LYS A 268 3.12 15.20 12.67
N ALA A 269 3.21 14.16 13.49
CA ALA A 269 3.94 12.95 13.16
C ALA A 269 3.33 12.21 11.96
N VAL A 270 2.00 12.00 11.95
CA VAL A 270 1.31 11.35 10.83
C VAL A 270 1.28 12.26 9.61
N GLY A 271 1.06 13.54 9.82
CA GLY A 271 1.02 14.54 8.76
C GLY A 271 2.34 14.67 8.00
N GLU A 272 3.48 14.66 8.68
CA GLU A 272 4.81 14.63 8.04
C GLU A 272 4.99 13.41 7.13
N ILE A 273 4.38 12.27 7.49
CA ILE A 273 4.42 11.06 6.68
C ILE A 273 3.56 11.22 5.41
N ILE A 274 2.30 11.63 5.57
CA ILE A 274 1.34 11.68 4.45
C ILE A 274 1.64 12.79 3.46
N GLN A 275 2.21 13.93 3.90
CA GLN A 275 2.47 15.06 3.01
C GLN A 275 3.52 14.77 1.91
N ASP A 276 4.33 13.73 2.09
CA ASP A 276 5.30 13.30 1.07
C ASP A 276 4.63 12.57 -0.11
N TYR A 277 3.40 12.09 0.10
CA TYR A 277 2.60 11.38 -0.90
C TYR A 277 1.52 12.27 -1.54
N ASP A 278 1.21 13.42 -0.95
CA ASP A 278 0.26 14.39 -1.50
C ASP A 278 0.94 15.30 -2.53
N SER A 279 0.36 15.38 -3.73
CA SER A 279 1.01 16.03 -4.87
C SER A 279 1.01 17.54 -4.79
N ASP A 280 -0.07 18.15 -4.29
CA ASP A 280 -0.25 19.59 -4.23
C ASP A 280 -0.03 20.17 -2.82
N LYS A 281 0.09 19.29 -1.82
CA LYS A 281 0.26 19.64 -0.39
C LYS A 281 -0.84 20.55 0.15
N LEU A 282 -2.04 20.43 -0.41
CA LEU A 282 -3.24 21.14 0.03
C LEU A 282 -4.15 20.14 0.77
N PHE A 283 -4.27 20.30 2.07
CA PHE A 283 -5.01 19.39 2.95
C PHE A 283 -6.35 20.01 3.33
N PRO A 284 -7.49 19.55 2.77
CA PRO A 284 -8.79 19.86 3.36
C PRO A 284 -8.81 19.38 4.81
N ALA A 285 -9.04 20.30 5.75
CA ALA A 285 -8.97 20.00 7.17
C ALA A 285 -10.26 20.40 7.90
N TYR A 286 -10.83 19.43 8.63
CA TYR A 286 -12.10 19.57 9.31
C TYR A 286 -12.00 19.25 10.79
N GLY A 287 -12.84 19.92 11.60
CA GLY A 287 -13.15 19.51 12.96
C GLY A 287 -14.54 18.93 13.06
N PHE A 288 -14.82 18.13 14.08
CA PHE A 288 -16.15 17.62 14.38
C PHE A 288 -16.43 17.58 15.89
N GLY A 289 -17.71 17.65 16.28
CA GLY A 289 -18.12 17.52 17.68
C GLY A 289 -17.98 18.81 18.50
N ALA A 290 -17.96 19.98 17.88
CA ALA A 290 -17.84 21.27 18.57
C ALA A 290 -19.08 22.14 18.46
N LYS A 291 -19.22 23.12 19.37
CA LYS A 291 -20.10 24.26 19.23
C LYS A 291 -19.36 25.44 18.61
N LEU A 292 -19.89 25.95 17.52
CA LEU A 292 -19.31 27.05 16.75
C LEU A 292 -19.86 28.41 17.18
N PRO A 293 -19.02 29.46 17.30
CA PRO A 293 -19.46 30.82 17.52
C PRO A 293 -20.18 31.36 16.26
N PRO A 294 -21.03 32.45 16.37
CA PRO A 294 -21.43 33.10 17.61
C PRO A 294 -22.61 32.41 18.30
N GLU A 295 -23.39 31.61 17.57
CA GLU A 295 -24.72 31.11 18.03
C GLU A 295 -24.59 29.85 18.90
N GLY A 296 -23.40 29.24 19.01
CA GLY A 296 -23.23 28.00 19.75
C GLY A 296 -23.84 26.78 19.06
N ARG A 297 -23.97 26.82 17.72
CA ARG A 297 -24.48 25.71 16.92
C ARG A 297 -23.53 24.52 16.99
N ILE A 298 -24.08 23.36 17.27
CA ILE A 298 -23.29 22.09 17.24
C ILE A 298 -23.00 21.76 15.78
N SER A 299 -21.71 21.47 15.49
CA SER A 299 -21.28 21.01 14.18
C SER A 299 -20.52 19.71 14.29
N HIS A 300 -20.87 18.77 13.42
CA HIS A 300 -20.20 17.49 13.25
C HIS A 300 -19.26 17.48 12.04
N GLN A 301 -19.09 18.66 11.41
CA GLN A 301 -18.13 18.91 10.36
C GLN A 301 -18.03 20.43 10.14
N PHE A 302 -16.86 20.99 10.37
CA PHE A 302 -16.56 22.39 10.09
C PHE A 302 -15.10 22.53 9.62
N PRO A 303 -14.79 23.46 8.69
CA PRO A 303 -13.42 23.67 8.24
C PRO A 303 -12.57 24.27 9.36
N LEU A 304 -11.35 23.74 9.56
CA LEU A 304 -10.44 24.23 10.61
C LEU A 304 -9.95 25.65 10.35
N ASN A 305 -9.85 26.06 9.09
CA ASN A 305 -9.44 27.40 8.68
C ASN A 305 -10.58 28.44 8.69
N ASN A 306 -11.78 28.06 9.19
CA ASN A 306 -13.01 28.87 9.19
C ASN A 306 -13.44 29.38 7.79
N ASN A 307 -13.05 28.69 6.72
CA ASN A 307 -13.44 29.02 5.35
C ASN A 307 -14.28 27.88 4.75
N ASP A 308 -15.60 28.06 4.72
CA ASP A 308 -16.54 27.05 4.20
C ASP A 308 -16.40 26.83 2.67
N GLU A 309 -15.90 27.83 1.94
CA GLU A 309 -15.72 27.75 0.48
C GLU A 309 -14.43 27.01 0.12
N ASP A 310 -13.38 27.17 0.94
CA ASP A 310 -12.08 26.54 0.71
C ASP A 310 -11.48 26.02 2.03
N PRO A 311 -11.71 24.75 2.39
CA PRO A 311 -11.18 24.14 3.62
C PRO A 311 -9.69 23.76 3.53
N ASN A 312 -9.02 24.03 2.42
CA ASN A 312 -7.64 23.65 2.20
C ASN A 312 -6.66 24.41 3.11
N CYS A 313 -5.76 23.67 3.74
CA CYS A 313 -4.64 24.18 4.50
C CYS A 313 -3.33 23.85 3.76
N ALA A 314 -2.41 24.82 3.72
CA ALA A 314 -1.13 24.63 3.03
C ALA A 314 -0.14 23.84 3.89
N GLY A 315 0.12 22.61 3.52
CA GLY A 315 0.98 21.70 4.26
C GLY A 315 0.46 21.34 5.65
N ILE A 316 1.14 20.47 6.34
CA ILE A 316 0.76 20.05 7.70
C ILE A 316 0.93 21.18 8.73
N GLU A 317 1.87 22.08 8.51
CA GLU A 317 2.02 23.28 9.35
C GLU A 317 0.76 24.18 9.26
N GLY A 318 0.17 24.35 8.07
CA GLY A 318 -1.09 25.07 7.90
C GLY A 318 -2.27 24.38 8.58
N VAL A 319 -2.30 23.04 8.57
CA VAL A 319 -3.32 22.29 9.33
C VAL A 319 -3.13 22.48 10.84
N LEU A 320 -1.90 22.40 11.35
CA LEU A 320 -1.59 22.64 12.77
C LEU A 320 -1.97 24.05 13.20
N GLU A 321 -1.67 25.07 12.41
CA GLU A 321 -2.04 26.45 12.71
C GLU A 321 -3.57 26.60 12.78
N SER A 322 -4.29 26.08 11.80
CA SER A 322 -5.76 26.10 11.75
C SER A 322 -6.38 25.33 12.93
N TYR A 323 -5.78 24.20 13.32
CA TYR A 323 -6.18 23.43 14.50
C TYR A 323 -6.04 24.25 15.80
N PHE A 324 -4.90 24.90 16.01
CA PHE A 324 -4.71 25.74 17.20
C PHE A 324 -5.62 26.97 17.21
N GLN A 325 -5.93 27.55 16.06
CA GLN A 325 -6.91 28.64 15.96
C GLN A 325 -8.31 28.15 16.30
N SER A 326 -8.72 27.00 15.78
CA SER A 326 -10.02 26.40 16.10
C SER A 326 -10.18 26.12 17.59
N LEU A 327 -9.13 25.58 18.27
CA LEU A 327 -9.18 25.35 19.72
C LEU A 327 -9.43 26.62 20.56
N ARG A 328 -9.07 27.79 20.05
CA ARG A 328 -9.31 29.08 20.74
C ARG A 328 -10.71 29.64 20.50
N THR A 329 -11.37 29.22 19.46
CA THR A 329 -12.62 29.83 18.98
C THR A 329 -13.85 28.96 19.24
N VAL A 330 -13.69 27.63 19.17
CA VAL A 330 -14.81 26.69 19.33
C VAL A 330 -14.91 26.18 20.77
N GLN A 331 -16.08 25.69 21.15
CA GLN A 331 -16.29 24.99 22.42
C GLN A 331 -16.36 23.49 22.14
N LEU A 332 -15.47 22.69 22.77
CA LEU A 332 -15.56 21.24 22.71
C LEU A 332 -16.90 20.78 23.28
N TYR A 333 -17.57 19.87 22.55
CA TYR A 333 -18.93 19.46 22.95
C TYR A 333 -19.21 17.98 22.68
N GLY A 334 -19.76 17.60 21.56
CA GLY A 334 -20.19 16.27 21.19
C GLY A 334 -21.60 16.25 20.61
N PRO A 335 -22.11 15.08 20.26
CA PRO A 335 -21.47 13.76 20.27
C PRO A 335 -20.41 13.57 19.19
N THR A 336 -19.59 12.51 19.30
CA THR A 336 -18.56 12.12 18.33
C THR A 336 -19.21 11.37 17.16
N TYR A 337 -19.28 12.00 16.00
CA TYR A 337 -19.85 11.44 14.78
C TYR A 337 -18.82 11.41 13.67
N PHE A 338 -18.55 10.21 13.13
CA PHE A 338 -17.63 10.01 11.99
C PHE A 338 -18.35 10.02 10.64
N ALA A 339 -19.60 9.56 10.60
CA ALA A 339 -20.35 9.48 9.34
C ALA A 339 -20.38 10.79 8.54
N PRO A 340 -20.52 12.01 9.13
CA PRO A 340 -20.52 13.26 8.38
C PRO A 340 -19.23 13.49 7.59
N VAL A 341 -18.06 13.33 8.22
CA VAL A 341 -16.76 13.54 7.57
C VAL A 341 -16.45 12.44 6.55
N ILE A 342 -16.79 11.18 6.83
CA ILE A 342 -16.67 10.08 5.87
C ILE A 342 -17.50 10.36 4.62
N ASN A 343 -18.77 10.76 4.79
CA ASN A 343 -19.67 11.07 3.68
C ASN A 343 -19.22 12.29 2.88
N GLN A 344 -18.51 13.25 3.50
CA GLN A 344 -17.96 14.41 2.80
C GLN A 344 -16.87 13.98 1.81
N VAL A 345 -15.90 13.19 2.26
CA VAL A 345 -14.82 12.69 1.41
C VAL A 345 -15.38 11.72 0.35
N ALA A 346 -16.32 10.86 0.73
CA ALA A 346 -17.00 9.96 -0.19
C ALA A 346 -17.72 10.71 -1.34
N ARG A 347 -18.33 11.88 -1.07
CA ARG A 347 -18.93 12.72 -2.12
C ARG A 347 -17.88 13.28 -3.10
N ALA A 348 -16.67 13.59 -2.64
CA ALA A 348 -15.58 14.00 -3.52
C ALA A 348 -15.06 12.80 -4.33
N ALA A 349 -14.80 11.68 -3.68
CA ALA A 349 -14.33 10.46 -4.31
C ALA A 349 -15.30 9.91 -5.36
N ALA A 350 -16.62 10.03 -5.14
CA ALA A 350 -17.66 9.56 -6.07
C ALA A 350 -17.65 10.28 -7.43
N LYS A 351 -17.01 11.44 -7.53
CA LYS A 351 -16.87 12.18 -8.80
C LYS A 351 -15.79 11.63 -9.70
N ILE A 352 -14.93 10.77 -9.15
CA ILE A 352 -13.74 10.23 -9.82
C ILE A 352 -13.92 8.73 -10.02
N SER A 353 -13.77 8.27 -11.26
CA SER A 353 -13.90 6.84 -11.62
C SER A 353 -12.81 6.35 -12.58
N ASP A 354 -11.89 7.25 -12.98
CA ASP A 354 -10.89 7.00 -14.02
C ASP A 354 -9.50 6.61 -13.45
N GLY A 355 -9.38 6.46 -12.13
CA GLY A 355 -8.12 6.14 -11.44
C GLY A 355 -7.11 7.29 -11.38
N SER A 356 -7.51 8.51 -11.77
CA SER A 356 -6.62 9.69 -11.71
C SER A 356 -6.37 10.18 -10.30
N GLN A 357 -7.31 9.93 -9.38
CA GLN A 357 -7.23 10.38 -7.99
C GLN A 357 -7.71 9.28 -7.04
N TYR A 358 -7.11 9.23 -5.86
CA TYR A 358 -7.48 8.36 -4.76
C TYR A 358 -7.48 9.18 -3.46
N TYR A 359 -8.54 9.07 -2.67
CA TYR A 359 -8.74 9.88 -1.48
C TYR A 359 -8.38 9.11 -0.22
N VAL A 360 -7.72 9.77 0.72
CA VAL A 360 -7.38 9.20 2.03
C VAL A 360 -7.89 10.14 3.11
N LEU A 361 -8.82 9.67 3.94
CA LEU A 361 -9.33 10.40 5.10
C LEU A 361 -8.56 9.99 6.34
N LEU A 362 -7.85 10.92 6.95
CA LEU A 362 -7.21 10.77 8.26
C LEU A 362 -8.15 11.28 9.35
N ILE A 363 -8.60 10.41 10.25
CA ILE A 363 -9.38 10.79 11.46
C ILE A 363 -8.48 10.65 12.67
N ILE A 364 -8.36 11.71 13.48
CA ILE A 364 -7.65 11.67 14.77
C ILE A 364 -8.71 11.83 15.88
N THR A 365 -8.79 10.86 16.79
CA THR A 365 -9.87 10.75 17.79
C THR A 365 -9.41 10.10 19.09
N ASP A 366 -10.13 10.32 20.20
CA ASP A 366 -9.96 9.61 21.46
C ASP A 366 -10.62 8.23 21.52
N GLY A 367 -11.31 7.80 20.44
CA GLY A 367 -11.89 6.46 20.28
C GLY A 367 -13.32 6.29 20.77
N VAL A 368 -13.95 7.32 21.32
CA VAL A 368 -15.34 7.26 21.80
C VAL A 368 -16.28 7.67 20.67
N ILE A 369 -16.86 6.70 19.96
CA ILE A 369 -17.79 6.94 18.85
C ILE A 369 -19.25 6.83 19.28
N SER A 370 -20.11 7.75 18.79
CA SER A 370 -21.55 7.78 19.14
C SER A 370 -22.46 7.37 17.97
N ASP A 371 -21.97 7.39 16.74
CA ASP A 371 -22.76 7.08 15.53
C ASP A 371 -22.28 5.79 14.82
N MET A 372 -21.89 4.75 15.58
CA MET A 372 -21.33 3.50 15.05
C MET A 372 -22.14 2.91 13.88
N THR A 373 -23.47 2.87 14.01
CA THR A 373 -24.35 2.33 12.96
C THR A 373 -24.26 3.13 11.67
N GLN A 374 -24.29 4.46 11.77
CA GLN A 374 -24.20 5.37 10.62
C GLN A 374 -22.79 5.35 10.03
N THR A 375 -21.77 5.25 10.88
CA THR A 375 -20.37 5.12 10.47
C THR A 375 -20.13 3.84 9.66
N LYS A 376 -20.62 2.70 10.14
CA LYS A 376 -20.59 1.46 9.37
C LYS A 376 -21.33 1.54 8.03
N GLU A 377 -22.49 2.20 8.01
CA GLU A 377 -23.23 2.43 6.78
C GLU A 377 -22.43 3.31 5.79
N ALA A 378 -21.78 4.36 6.28
CA ALA A 378 -20.93 5.25 5.49
C ALA A 378 -19.71 4.48 4.94
N ILE A 379 -19.02 3.65 5.75
CA ILE A 379 -17.90 2.82 5.33
C ILE A 379 -18.33 1.81 4.27
N VAL A 380 -19.43 1.07 4.48
CA VAL A 380 -19.97 0.12 3.50
C VAL A 380 -20.30 0.82 2.17
N SER A 381 -20.86 2.02 2.22
CA SER A 381 -21.15 2.80 1.01
C SER A 381 -19.89 3.32 0.32
N ALA A 382 -18.89 3.75 1.09
CA ALA A 382 -17.62 4.28 0.60
C ALA A 382 -16.69 3.19 0.06
N SER A 383 -16.87 1.93 0.48
CA SER A 383 -16.00 0.82 0.09
C SER A 383 -15.97 0.54 -1.42
N SER A 384 -16.96 1.03 -2.17
CA SER A 384 -16.99 0.98 -3.64
C SER A 384 -16.27 2.14 -4.34
N LEU A 385 -15.78 3.14 -3.58
CA LEU A 385 -15.18 4.38 -4.09
C LEU A 385 -13.65 4.35 -4.01
N PRO A 386 -12.94 5.23 -4.76
CA PRO A 386 -11.48 5.35 -4.68
C PRO A 386 -11.05 6.09 -3.41
N MET A 387 -11.26 5.46 -2.26
CA MET A 387 -10.87 6.04 -0.98
C MET A 387 -10.48 5.00 0.07
N SER A 388 -9.70 5.47 1.04
CA SER A 388 -9.33 4.79 2.27
C SER A 388 -9.52 5.71 3.47
N ILE A 389 -9.57 5.13 4.65
CA ILE A 389 -9.73 5.82 5.92
C ILE A 389 -8.61 5.34 6.86
N ILE A 390 -7.84 6.29 7.41
CA ILE A 390 -6.88 6.03 8.48
C ILE A 390 -7.47 6.61 9.76
N ILE A 391 -7.63 5.79 10.78
CA ILE A 391 -8.07 6.22 12.12
C ILE A 391 -6.86 6.17 13.05
N VAL A 392 -6.51 7.31 13.64
CA VAL A 392 -5.44 7.42 14.64
C VAL A 392 -6.04 7.65 16.00
N GLY A 393 -5.91 6.65 16.88
CA GLY A 393 -6.40 6.72 18.24
C GLY A 393 -5.40 7.39 19.17
N VAL A 394 -5.79 8.50 19.81
CA VAL A 394 -4.96 9.23 20.79
C VAL A 394 -5.50 9.06 22.20
N GLY A 395 -4.59 9.09 23.20
CA GLY A 395 -4.96 8.98 24.61
C GLY A 395 -5.08 7.55 25.12
N PRO A 396 -5.55 7.38 26.37
CA PRO A 396 -5.53 6.11 27.10
C PRO A 396 -6.79 5.26 26.92
N ALA A 397 -7.79 5.70 26.14
CA ALA A 397 -9.05 4.97 25.99
C ALA A 397 -8.85 3.59 25.36
N MET A 398 -9.84 2.71 25.57
CA MET A 398 -9.94 1.44 24.86
C MET A 398 -10.51 1.71 23.46
N PHE A 399 -9.97 1.02 22.45
CA PHE A 399 -10.27 1.29 21.04
C PHE A 399 -11.03 0.15 20.36
N GLU A 400 -11.76 -0.69 21.11
CA GLU A 400 -12.52 -1.83 20.54
C GLU A 400 -13.46 -1.41 19.42
N ALA A 401 -14.05 -0.21 19.51
CA ALA A 401 -14.90 0.32 18.46
C ALA A 401 -14.11 0.65 17.17
N MET A 402 -12.85 1.05 17.30
CA MET A 402 -11.97 1.35 16.15
C MET A 402 -11.44 0.05 15.53
N GLU A 403 -11.09 -0.93 16.35
CA GLU A 403 -10.71 -2.29 15.93
C GLU A 403 -11.88 -2.97 15.17
N GLU A 404 -13.12 -2.75 15.62
CA GLU A 404 -14.31 -3.23 14.89
C GLU A 404 -14.50 -2.56 13.52
N LEU A 405 -14.08 -1.31 13.36
CA LEU A 405 -14.14 -0.59 12.08
C LEU A 405 -12.99 -0.92 11.13
N ASP A 406 -11.86 -1.37 11.64
CA ASP A 406 -10.66 -1.76 10.89
C ASP A 406 -10.96 -2.94 9.93
N GLY A 407 -11.78 -3.87 10.37
CA GLY A 407 -12.32 -4.89 9.47
C GLY A 407 -11.38 -6.05 9.14
N ASP A 408 -10.18 -6.09 9.71
CA ASP A 408 -9.14 -7.10 9.48
C ASP A 408 -9.64 -8.54 9.75
N ASP A 409 -10.27 -8.76 10.89
CA ASP A 409 -10.80 -10.07 11.27
C ASP A 409 -12.17 -10.34 10.63
N VAL A 410 -13.04 -9.33 10.59
CA VAL A 410 -14.41 -9.43 10.09
C VAL A 410 -14.79 -8.20 9.29
N ARG A 411 -15.04 -8.40 7.99
CA ARG A 411 -15.43 -7.31 7.09
C ARG A 411 -16.60 -6.49 7.61
N VAL A 412 -16.47 -5.17 7.60
CA VAL A 412 -17.51 -4.25 8.07
C VAL A 412 -18.83 -4.48 7.33
N SER A 413 -19.91 -4.54 8.08
CA SER A 413 -21.24 -4.72 7.51
C SER A 413 -22.27 -3.78 8.14
N SER A 414 -23.25 -3.38 7.35
CA SER A 414 -24.40 -2.58 7.78
C SER A 414 -25.67 -3.00 7.05
N ARG A 415 -26.76 -3.21 7.79
CA ARG A 415 -28.10 -3.59 7.24
C ARG A 415 -28.03 -4.80 6.30
N GLY A 416 -27.23 -5.82 6.64
CA GLY A 416 -27.10 -7.03 5.83
C GLY A 416 -26.25 -6.89 4.56
N ARG A 417 -25.58 -5.75 4.35
CA ARG A 417 -24.60 -5.53 3.28
C ARG A 417 -23.21 -5.48 3.86
N TYR A 418 -22.26 -6.15 3.24
CA TYR A 418 -20.85 -6.09 3.58
C TYR A 418 -20.15 -5.02 2.75
N ALA A 419 -19.08 -4.46 3.29
CA ALA A 419 -18.17 -3.62 2.51
C ALA A 419 -17.62 -4.40 1.31
N GLU A 420 -17.56 -3.76 0.13
CA GLU A 420 -17.05 -4.37 -1.11
C GLU A 420 -15.57 -4.73 -0.96
N ARG A 421 -14.80 -3.89 -0.29
CA ARG A 421 -13.40 -4.08 0.06
C ARG A 421 -13.12 -3.48 1.43
N ASP A 422 -12.04 -3.83 2.07
CA ASP A 422 -11.55 -3.12 3.22
C ASP A 422 -11.00 -1.76 2.81
N ILE A 423 -11.33 -0.73 3.60
CA ILE A 423 -10.91 0.65 3.37
C ILE A 423 -10.45 1.37 4.63
N VAL A 424 -10.43 0.70 5.78
CA VAL A 424 -10.12 1.31 7.07
C VAL A 424 -8.83 0.72 7.62
N GLN A 425 -7.95 1.57 8.12
CA GLN A 425 -6.75 1.21 8.87
C GLN A 425 -6.80 1.91 10.22
N PHE A 426 -6.70 1.17 11.32
CA PHE A 426 -6.62 1.74 12.65
C PHE A 426 -5.19 1.71 13.22
N VAL A 427 -4.74 2.82 13.81
CA VAL A 427 -3.41 2.96 14.41
C VAL A 427 -3.53 3.56 15.81
N PRO A 428 -3.25 2.80 16.88
CA PRO A 428 -3.22 3.32 18.25
C PRO A 428 -1.93 4.11 18.47
N PHE A 429 -1.99 5.45 18.43
CA PHE A 429 -0.82 6.33 18.49
C PHE A 429 0.01 6.16 19.78
N ARG A 430 -0.63 5.74 20.89
CA ARG A 430 0.05 5.46 22.16
C ARG A 430 1.18 4.44 22.06
N ASP A 431 1.14 3.53 21.09
CA ASP A 431 2.14 2.47 20.92
C ASP A 431 3.43 2.97 20.25
N TYR A 432 3.43 4.23 19.81
CA TYR A 432 4.54 4.89 19.12
C TYR A 432 5.17 6.02 19.89
N VAL A 433 4.64 6.34 21.08
CA VAL A 433 5.17 7.40 21.94
C VAL A 433 5.86 6.81 23.17
N ASP A 434 6.72 7.61 23.80
CA ASP A 434 7.37 7.25 25.05
C ASP A 434 6.36 7.17 26.23
N ARG A 435 6.81 6.67 27.37
CA ARG A 435 5.94 6.52 28.58
C ARG A 435 5.34 7.83 29.07
N SER A 436 5.94 8.97 28.74
CA SER A 436 5.43 10.31 29.08
C SER A 436 4.42 10.82 28.04
N GLY A 437 4.32 10.18 26.87
CA GLY A 437 3.49 10.62 25.75
C GLY A 437 4.04 11.86 25.03
N ASN A 438 5.30 12.24 25.26
CA ASN A 438 5.87 13.51 24.80
C ASN A 438 6.80 13.36 23.58
N GLN A 439 7.18 12.15 23.21
CA GLN A 439 8.11 11.91 22.11
C GLN A 439 7.74 10.66 21.33
N VAL A 440 7.71 10.77 20.00
CA VAL A 440 7.55 9.61 19.10
C VAL A 440 8.84 8.80 19.11
N LEU A 441 8.74 7.52 19.48
CA LEU A 441 9.88 6.60 19.61
C LEU A 441 10.49 6.20 18.28
N SER A 442 9.66 6.05 17.23
CA SER A 442 10.10 5.64 15.89
C SER A 442 9.15 6.13 14.82
N MET A 443 9.55 7.16 14.11
CA MET A 443 8.83 7.66 12.93
C MET A 443 8.77 6.62 11.81
N ALA A 444 9.81 5.80 11.63
CA ALA A 444 9.83 4.77 10.60
C ALA A 444 8.81 3.66 10.87
N ARG A 445 8.64 3.25 12.14
CA ARG A 445 7.61 2.27 12.52
C ARG A 445 6.22 2.86 12.35
N LEU A 446 5.99 4.08 12.84
CA LEU A 446 4.72 4.78 12.68
C LEU A 446 4.34 4.91 11.20
N ALA A 447 5.29 5.35 10.36
CA ALA A 447 5.07 5.49 8.91
C ALA A 447 4.68 4.16 8.24
N LYS A 448 5.39 3.09 8.61
CA LYS A 448 5.08 1.76 8.09
C LYS A 448 3.66 1.34 8.42
N ASP A 449 3.25 1.52 9.68
CA ASP A 449 1.96 1.01 10.15
C ASP A 449 0.80 1.91 9.70
N VAL A 450 0.98 3.24 9.65
CA VAL A 450 -0.03 4.19 9.11
C VAL A 450 -0.31 3.96 7.62
N LEU A 451 0.69 3.60 6.84
CA LEU A 451 0.56 3.40 5.39
C LEU A 451 0.46 1.92 4.98
N ALA A 452 0.38 0.99 5.95
CA ALA A 452 0.49 -0.45 5.69
C ALA A 452 -0.50 -0.93 4.63
N GLU A 453 -1.75 -0.51 4.69
CA GLU A 453 -2.84 -1.02 3.88
C GLU A 453 -3.16 -0.15 2.66
N ILE A 454 -2.77 1.13 2.66
CA ILE A 454 -3.11 2.06 1.57
C ILE A 454 -2.72 1.51 0.19
N PRO A 455 -1.53 0.92 -0.02
CA PRO A 455 -1.16 0.34 -1.31
C PRO A 455 -2.11 -0.77 -1.77
N GLU A 456 -2.45 -1.73 -0.90
CA GLU A 456 -3.32 -2.83 -1.27
C GLU A 456 -4.78 -2.39 -1.42
N GLN A 457 -5.25 -1.47 -0.58
CA GLN A 457 -6.58 -0.88 -0.69
C GLN A 457 -6.76 -0.13 -2.02
N LEU A 458 -5.75 0.63 -2.47
CA LEU A 458 -5.74 1.27 -3.79
C LEU A 458 -5.74 0.22 -4.92
N LEU A 459 -4.86 -0.77 -4.84
CA LEU A 459 -4.77 -1.84 -5.85
C LEU A 459 -6.07 -2.64 -5.94
N SER A 460 -6.69 -2.95 -4.81
CA SER A 460 -7.99 -3.63 -4.75
C SER A 460 -9.06 -2.83 -5.49
N TYR A 461 -9.14 -1.50 -5.28
CA TYR A 461 -10.05 -0.64 -6.03
C TYR A 461 -9.77 -0.68 -7.54
N MET A 462 -8.51 -0.49 -7.94
CA MET A 462 -8.12 -0.44 -9.36
C MET A 462 -8.41 -1.76 -10.07
N ARG A 463 -8.12 -2.91 -9.43
CA ARG A 463 -8.43 -4.27 -9.95
C ARG A 463 -9.94 -4.48 -10.11
N THR A 464 -10.73 -4.13 -9.09
CA THR A 464 -12.19 -4.33 -9.12
C THR A 464 -12.87 -3.51 -10.22
N ARG A 465 -12.28 -2.40 -10.63
CA ARG A 465 -12.77 -1.49 -11.69
C ARG A 465 -12.07 -1.68 -13.03
N ASP A 466 -11.15 -2.66 -13.15
CA ASP A 466 -10.33 -2.90 -14.36
C ASP A 466 -9.58 -1.64 -14.85
N ILE A 467 -9.15 -0.81 -13.90
CA ILE A 467 -8.38 0.41 -14.19
C ILE A 467 -6.91 0.03 -14.27
N GLN A 468 -6.25 0.36 -15.38
CA GLN A 468 -4.81 0.15 -15.58
C GLN A 468 -4.03 1.44 -15.34
N PRO A 469 -2.78 1.37 -14.83
CA PRO A 469 -1.95 2.56 -14.68
C PRO A 469 -1.63 3.16 -16.05
N ARG A 470 -1.63 4.47 -16.13
CA ARG A 470 -1.21 5.21 -17.34
C ARG A 470 0.30 5.06 -17.54
N PRO A 471 0.80 5.13 -18.77
CA PRO A 471 2.24 5.15 -19.00
C PRO A 471 2.84 6.40 -18.30
N PRO A 472 4.01 6.26 -17.65
CA PRO A 472 4.64 7.41 -16.99
C PRO A 472 4.92 8.52 -18.02
N PRO A 473 4.76 9.79 -17.62
CA PRO A 473 5.02 10.92 -18.51
C PRO A 473 6.48 10.87 -19.03
N PRO A 474 6.75 11.27 -20.28
CA PRO A 474 8.09 11.26 -20.83
C PRO A 474 9.00 12.15 -19.98
N VAL A 475 10.10 11.58 -19.48
CA VAL A 475 11.12 12.34 -18.76
C VAL A 475 11.76 13.33 -19.76
N ASN A 476 11.48 14.62 -19.56
CA ASN A 476 12.14 15.66 -20.35
C ASN A 476 13.64 15.69 -19.98
N PRO A 477 14.58 15.45 -20.93
CA PRO A 477 16.01 15.42 -20.61
C PRO A 477 16.64 16.80 -20.40
N SER A 478 15.88 17.89 -20.24
CA SER A 478 16.37 19.28 -20.26
C SER A 478 16.59 19.93 -18.89
N LEU A 479 16.75 19.16 -17.80
CA LEU A 479 17.19 19.71 -16.51
C LEU A 479 18.40 18.92 -15.96
N THR A 480 19.51 18.96 -16.69
CA THR A 480 20.84 18.76 -16.08
C THR A 480 21.18 19.99 -15.25
N PRO A 481 21.56 19.86 -13.95
CA PRO A 481 22.05 20.99 -13.18
C PRO A 481 23.30 21.56 -13.86
N ALA A 482 23.27 22.85 -14.17
CA ALA A 482 24.45 23.57 -14.69
C ALA A 482 25.63 23.35 -13.75
N GLN A 483 26.70 22.75 -14.28
CA GLN A 483 28.00 22.69 -13.62
C GLN A 483 28.44 24.11 -13.25
N LYS A 484 28.54 24.39 -11.95
CA LYS A 484 29.33 25.54 -11.48
C LYS A 484 30.79 25.23 -11.80
N GLN A 485 31.36 25.93 -12.78
CA GLN A 485 32.79 26.00 -12.96
C GLN A 485 33.41 26.98 -11.94
N PRO A 486 34.70 26.83 -11.63
CA PRO A 486 35.38 27.31 -10.44
C PRO A 486 35.55 28.83 -10.33
#